data_feebdb9d5420c440eb756afed13d9eed
#
_entry.id   feebdb9d5420c440eb756afed13d9eed
#
_cell.length_a   1.000
_cell.length_b   1.000
_cell.length_c   1.000
_cell.angle_alpha   90.00
_cell.angle_beta   90.00
_cell.angle_gamma   90.00
#
_symmetry.space_group_name_H-M   'P 1'
#
loop_
_entity.id
_entity.type
_entity.pdbx_description
1 polymer ?
#
loop_
_entity_poly.entity_id
_entity_poly.type
_entity_poly.pdbx_seq_one_letter_code
_entity_poly.pdbx_strand_id
1 'polypeptide(L)'
;MEKLIHCLNCGKHLTSKETQEGQSCAECVLGMKFDLSAIDHKSLDLQLQRILNFFVSDVSAAFNKDPAAYTLLEVLTSYPGIKATLLYRVAHFFWKLEMPFVPRYISDIAREITAIEIHPGAEIGSDFFIDHGAGVVIGETAEIGNNVTIYSGVVLGGTSTNKGKRHPTIGNDVVLGTGAKVLGPIKIGNNVRVGANSVVVNDVPDNSVVVGVPGRIVSRKGEKIEKIDLRHGDLPDPLAITLETLNKRIKLLEDKILKESERRKESFEIDYGEYGEGI
;
A
#
# COMPACT_ATOMS: atom_id res chain seq x y z
N MET A 1 10.42 13.66 -58.76
CA MET A 1 11.17 14.03 -57.57
C MET A 1 10.28 13.67 -56.37
N GLU A 2 10.56 12.57 -55.72
CA GLU A 2 9.84 12.24 -54.47
C GLU A 2 10.27 13.26 -53.42
N LYS A 3 9.33 14.02 -52.85
CA LYS A 3 9.60 14.91 -51.75
C LYS A 3 10.01 14.03 -50.55
N LEU A 4 11.26 14.19 -50.16
CA LEU A 4 11.80 13.56 -48.93
C LEU A 4 11.15 14.23 -47.72
N ILE A 5 10.25 13.52 -47.05
CA ILE A 5 9.57 13.99 -45.87
C ILE A 5 10.34 13.49 -44.63
N HIS A 6 10.64 14.37 -43.70
CA HIS A 6 11.36 14.06 -42.48
C HIS A 6 10.44 14.23 -41.27
N CYS A 7 10.62 13.38 -40.26
CA CYS A 7 9.94 13.53 -38.98
C CYS A 7 10.33 14.84 -38.31
N LEU A 8 9.34 15.63 -37.90
CA LEU A 8 9.56 16.95 -37.29
C LEU A 8 10.30 16.87 -35.94
N ASN A 9 10.22 15.74 -35.23
CA ASN A 9 10.82 15.61 -33.92
C ASN A 9 12.23 15.01 -33.91
N CYS A 10 12.54 14.06 -34.81
CA CYS A 10 13.85 13.38 -34.81
C CYS A 10 14.61 13.45 -36.13
N GLY A 11 14.03 14.03 -37.19
CA GLY A 11 14.69 14.16 -38.50
C GLY A 11 14.74 12.85 -39.32
N LYS A 12 14.18 11.73 -38.85
CA LYS A 12 14.18 10.44 -39.54
C LYS A 12 13.42 10.54 -40.84
N HIS A 13 13.97 9.93 -41.89
CA HIS A 13 13.29 9.81 -43.20
C HIS A 13 12.02 8.99 -43.08
N LEU A 14 10.90 9.53 -43.60
CA LEU A 14 9.61 8.87 -43.62
C LEU A 14 9.29 8.35 -45.00
N THR A 15 8.82 7.12 -45.12
CA THR A 15 8.43 6.51 -46.39
C THR A 15 7.04 6.95 -46.80
N SER A 16 6.73 6.91 -48.10
CA SER A 16 5.48 7.41 -48.72
C SER A 16 4.18 6.74 -48.19
N LYS A 17 4.29 5.64 -47.43
CA LYS A 17 3.18 4.98 -46.75
C LYS A 17 2.86 5.56 -45.36
N GLU A 18 3.79 6.32 -44.78
CA GLU A 18 3.73 6.75 -43.36
C GLU A 18 3.35 8.22 -43.18
N THR A 19 3.16 9.00 -44.30
CA THR A 19 3.11 10.46 -44.17
C THR A 19 2.10 11.18 -45.03
N GLN A 20 1.32 12.02 -44.35
CA GLN A 20 0.91 13.33 -44.84
C GLN A 20 1.93 14.38 -44.37
N GLU A 21 2.14 15.46 -45.15
CA GLU A 21 3.08 16.54 -44.77
C GLU A 21 2.84 17.03 -43.35
N GLY A 22 3.86 17.05 -42.52
CA GLY A 22 3.83 17.58 -41.15
C GLY A 22 3.65 16.54 -40.04
N GLN A 23 3.73 15.23 -40.32
CA GLN A 23 3.59 14.18 -39.30
C GLN A 23 4.92 13.79 -38.66
N SER A 24 4.84 13.39 -37.40
CA SER A 24 5.93 12.75 -36.68
C SER A 24 5.94 11.24 -36.99
N CYS A 25 7.12 10.61 -37.02
CA CYS A 25 7.20 9.15 -37.21
C CYS A 25 6.54 8.40 -36.05
N ALA A 26 6.11 7.16 -36.30
CA ALA A 26 5.48 6.32 -35.28
C ALA A 26 6.34 6.19 -34.01
N GLU A 27 7.67 6.09 -34.17
CA GLU A 27 8.61 6.05 -33.04
C GLU A 27 8.56 7.33 -32.19
N CYS A 28 8.40 8.51 -32.79
CA CYS A 28 8.29 9.77 -32.07
C CYS A 28 6.89 10.00 -31.49
N VAL A 29 5.84 9.64 -32.21
CA VAL A 29 4.45 9.74 -31.75
C VAL A 29 4.19 8.79 -30.59
N LEU A 30 4.70 7.57 -30.69
CA LEU A 30 4.54 6.53 -29.65
C LEU A 30 5.62 6.59 -28.58
N GLY A 31 6.65 7.45 -28.73
CA GLY A 31 7.82 7.49 -27.85
C GLY A 31 8.68 6.22 -27.92
N MET A 32 8.53 5.43 -29.00
CA MET A 32 9.18 4.13 -29.12
C MET A 32 10.51 4.24 -29.84
N LYS A 33 11.60 4.02 -29.11
CA LYS A 33 12.85 3.48 -29.66
C LYS A 33 12.93 2.02 -29.19
N PHE A 34 12.25 1.12 -29.88
CA PHE A 34 12.21 -0.28 -29.47
C PHE A 34 12.93 -1.13 -30.54
N ASP A 35 14.06 -1.70 -30.16
CA ASP A 35 14.80 -2.64 -30.97
C ASP A 35 14.55 -4.07 -30.49
N LEU A 36 13.62 -4.74 -31.14
CA LEU A 36 13.29 -6.16 -30.86
C LEU A 36 14.49 -7.09 -31.08
N SER A 37 15.46 -6.70 -31.92
CA SER A 37 16.64 -7.50 -32.19
C SER A 37 17.63 -7.55 -31.02
N ALA A 38 17.52 -6.60 -30.08
CA ALA A 38 18.36 -6.55 -28.88
C ALA A 38 17.88 -7.47 -27.75
N ILE A 39 16.72 -8.14 -27.89
CA ILE A 39 16.21 -9.07 -26.88
C ILE A 39 16.91 -10.42 -26.99
N ASP A 40 17.70 -10.76 -25.96
CA ASP A 40 18.26 -12.12 -25.84
C ASP A 40 17.14 -13.12 -25.50
N HIS A 41 16.93 -14.11 -26.41
CA HIS A 41 15.90 -15.13 -26.25
C HIS A 41 16.04 -15.94 -24.95
N LYS A 42 17.26 -16.22 -24.48
CA LYS A 42 17.48 -16.93 -23.22
C LYS A 42 17.05 -16.08 -22.01
N SER A 43 17.30 -14.78 -22.05
CA SER A 43 16.84 -13.84 -21.04
C SER A 43 15.32 -13.75 -21.04
N LEU A 44 14.68 -13.77 -22.20
CA LEU A 44 13.23 -13.74 -22.36
C LEU A 44 12.58 -14.98 -21.72
N ASP A 45 13.08 -16.18 -21.99
CA ASP A 45 12.56 -17.42 -21.44
C ASP A 45 12.64 -17.44 -19.91
N LEU A 46 13.76 -17.00 -19.35
CA LEU A 46 13.94 -16.89 -17.90
C LEU A 46 12.96 -15.88 -17.27
N GLN A 47 12.69 -14.77 -17.93
CA GLN A 47 11.76 -13.77 -17.45
C GLN A 47 10.31 -14.26 -17.52
N LEU A 48 9.93 -14.95 -18.58
CA LEU A 48 8.61 -15.58 -18.71
C LEU A 48 8.39 -16.66 -17.64
N GLN A 49 9.39 -17.52 -17.40
CA GLN A 49 9.33 -18.49 -16.31
C GLN A 49 9.17 -17.83 -14.95
N ARG A 50 9.87 -16.70 -14.71
CA ARG A 50 9.73 -15.93 -13.47
C ARG A 50 8.33 -15.38 -13.30
N ILE A 51 7.72 -14.82 -14.35
CA ILE A 51 6.34 -14.34 -14.34
C ILE A 51 5.39 -15.49 -13.98
N LEU A 52 5.54 -16.64 -14.62
CA LEU A 52 4.71 -17.82 -14.35
C LEU A 52 4.86 -18.30 -12.91
N ASN A 53 6.08 -18.37 -12.39
CA ASN A 53 6.34 -18.76 -11.01
C ASN A 53 5.69 -17.81 -10.01
N PHE A 54 5.82 -16.51 -10.21
CA PHE A 54 5.15 -15.51 -9.37
C PHE A 54 3.63 -15.64 -9.45
N PHE A 55 3.09 -15.81 -10.65
CA PHE A 55 1.64 -15.95 -10.83
C PHE A 55 1.09 -17.21 -10.15
N VAL A 56 1.78 -18.34 -10.26
CA VAL A 56 1.42 -19.60 -9.58
C VAL A 56 1.46 -19.41 -8.06
N SER A 57 2.46 -18.71 -7.53
CA SER A 57 2.53 -18.42 -6.09
C SER A 57 1.40 -17.50 -5.63
N ASP A 58 1.07 -16.46 -6.41
CA ASP A 58 -0.01 -15.52 -6.10
C ASP A 58 -1.38 -16.23 -6.09
N VAL A 59 -1.64 -17.14 -7.06
CA VAL A 59 -2.85 -17.98 -7.09
C VAL A 59 -2.92 -18.91 -5.88
N SER A 60 -1.80 -19.56 -5.54
CA SER A 60 -1.71 -20.42 -4.36
C SER A 60 -1.95 -19.63 -3.07
N ALA A 61 -1.39 -18.41 -2.98
CA ALA A 61 -1.61 -17.54 -1.83
C ALA A 61 -3.09 -17.16 -1.68
N ALA A 62 -3.77 -16.79 -2.76
CA ALA A 62 -5.19 -16.49 -2.75
C ALA A 62 -6.03 -17.70 -2.30
N PHE A 63 -5.77 -18.87 -2.87
CA PHE A 63 -6.49 -20.10 -2.53
C PHE A 63 -6.32 -20.51 -1.07
N ASN A 64 -5.12 -20.35 -0.51
CA ASN A 64 -4.81 -20.74 0.87
C ASN A 64 -5.26 -19.71 1.92
N LYS A 65 -5.34 -18.43 1.55
CA LYS A 65 -5.65 -17.34 2.49
C LYS A 65 -7.13 -17.00 2.53
N ASP A 66 -7.87 -17.25 1.44
CA ASP A 66 -9.31 -16.98 1.38
C ASP A 66 -10.11 -18.24 1.73
N PRO A 67 -10.82 -18.28 2.88
CA PRO A 67 -11.66 -19.41 3.26
C PRO A 67 -12.87 -19.61 2.32
N ALA A 68 -13.22 -18.63 1.49
CA ALA A 68 -14.29 -18.73 0.49
C ALA A 68 -13.84 -19.37 -0.85
N ALA A 69 -12.55 -19.64 -1.01
CA ALA A 69 -12.01 -20.26 -2.24
C ALA A 69 -12.22 -21.78 -2.22
N TYR A 70 -13.11 -22.30 -3.07
CA TYR A 70 -13.38 -23.72 -3.17
C TYR A 70 -12.55 -24.43 -4.22
N THR A 71 -12.21 -23.77 -5.32
CA THR A 71 -11.45 -24.35 -6.42
C THR A 71 -10.44 -23.38 -7.00
N LEU A 72 -9.31 -23.90 -7.50
CA LEU A 72 -8.31 -23.09 -8.21
C LEU A 72 -8.91 -22.44 -9.48
N LEU A 73 -9.85 -23.10 -10.13
CA LEU A 73 -10.52 -22.54 -11.32
C LEU A 73 -11.34 -21.30 -10.97
N GLU A 74 -12.03 -21.31 -9.84
CA GLU A 74 -12.74 -20.14 -9.32
C GLU A 74 -11.78 -18.98 -9.03
N VAL A 75 -10.68 -19.23 -8.34
CA VAL A 75 -9.66 -18.22 -8.07
C VAL A 75 -9.10 -17.62 -9.37
N LEU A 76 -8.79 -18.44 -10.35
CA LEU A 76 -8.26 -17.99 -11.65
C LEU A 76 -9.28 -17.15 -12.46
N THR A 77 -10.56 -17.50 -12.41
CA THR A 77 -11.57 -16.91 -13.30
C THR A 77 -12.36 -15.78 -12.65
N SER A 78 -12.55 -15.83 -11.32
CA SER A 78 -13.53 -14.97 -10.63
C SER A 78 -12.89 -13.94 -9.70
N TYR A 79 -11.61 -14.10 -9.31
CA TYR A 79 -10.93 -13.19 -8.40
C TYR A 79 -10.34 -11.98 -9.15
N PRO A 80 -10.86 -10.76 -8.93
CA PRO A 80 -10.35 -9.57 -9.60
C PRO A 80 -8.89 -9.28 -9.23
N GLY A 81 -8.48 -9.55 -7.99
CA GLY A 81 -7.10 -9.40 -7.53
C GLY A 81 -6.12 -10.25 -8.34
N ILE A 82 -6.46 -11.50 -8.64
CA ILE A 82 -5.62 -12.41 -9.45
C ILE A 82 -5.51 -11.92 -10.89
N LYS A 83 -6.62 -11.45 -11.49
CA LYS A 83 -6.59 -10.86 -12.83
C LYS A 83 -5.70 -9.61 -12.89
N ALA A 84 -5.84 -8.72 -11.91
CA ALA A 84 -5.04 -7.51 -11.83
C ALA A 84 -3.55 -7.82 -11.64
N THR A 85 -3.21 -8.78 -10.77
CA THR A 85 -1.83 -9.19 -10.52
C THR A 85 -1.20 -9.81 -11.75
N LEU A 86 -1.90 -10.68 -12.49
CA LEU A 86 -1.41 -11.25 -13.74
C LEU A 86 -1.09 -10.16 -14.77
N LEU A 87 -2.05 -9.25 -15.00
CA LEU A 87 -1.87 -8.15 -15.95
C LEU A 87 -0.73 -7.22 -15.52
N TYR A 88 -0.60 -6.96 -14.21
CA TYR A 88 0.55 -6.22 -13.66
C TYR A 88 1.87 -6.95 -13.95
N ARG A 89 1.98 -8.26 -13.71
CA ARG A 89 3.22 -9.02 -13.97
C ARG A 89 3.65 -8.90 -15.44
N VAL A 90 2.68 -8.97 -16.36
CA VAL A 90 2.91 -8.77 -17.80
C VAL A 90 3.30 -7.32 -18.10
N ALA A 91 2.58 -6.35 -17.55
CA ALA A 91 2.89 -4.93 -17.73
C ALA A 91 4.27 -4.57 -17.18
N HIS A 92 4.63 -5.10 -16.01
CA HIS A 92 5.93 -4.91 -15.38
C HIS A 92 7.08 -5.45 -16.23
N PHE A 93 6.89 -6.62 -16.87
CA PHE A 93 7.86 -7.16 -17.82
C PHE A 93 8.14 -6.16 -18.96
N PHE A 94 7.11 -5.62 -19.61
CA PHE A 94 7.28 -4.61 -20.66
C PHE A 94 7.84 -3.29 -20.12
N TRP A 95 7.54 -2.94 -18.88
CA TRP A 95 8.14 -1.78 -18.21
C TRP A 95 9.67 -1.95 -18.04
N LYS A 96 10.12 -3.13 -17.64
CA LYS A 96 11.56 -3.46 -17.53
C LYS A 96 12.28 -3.46 -18.89
N LEU A 97 11.57 -3.66 -19.97
CA LEU A 97 12.06 -3.52 -21.34
C LEU A 97 12.03 -2.04 -21.82
N GLU A 98 11.71 -1.10 -20.95
CA GLU A 98 11.61 0.33 -21.23
C GLU A 98 10.59 0.68 -22.34
N MET A 99 9.56 -0.15 -22.55
CA MET A 99 8.49 0.14 -23.50
C MET A 99 7.57 1.24 -22.94
N PRO A 100 7.48 2.42 -23.59
CA PRO A 100 6.86 3.57 -22.94
C PRO A 100 5.33 3.52 -22.87
N PHE A 101 4.66 2.94 -23.84
CA PHE A 101 3.19 2.94 -23.95
C PHE A 101 2.55 1.65 -23.44
N VAL A 102 3.03 0.51 -23.91
CA VAL A 102 2.41 -0.81 -23.69
C VAL A 102 2.18 -1.14 -22.21
N PRO A 103 3.16 -0.95 -21.30
CA PRO A 103 2.96 -1.27 -19.88
C PRO A 103 1.82 -0.44 -19.25
N ARG A 104 1.77 0.86 -19.57
CA ARG A 104 0.73 1.74 -19.03
C ARG A 104 -0.65 1.40 -19.59
N TYR A 105 -0.74 1.03 -20.84
CA TYR A 105 -2.00 0.62 -21.47
C TYR A 105 -2.54 -0.70 -20.89
N ILE A 106 -1.66 -1.68 -20.64
CA ILE A 106 -2.06 -2.93 -19.94
C ILE A 106 -2.55 -2.62 -18.52
N SER A 107 -1.87 -1.73 -17.80
CA SER A 107 -2.28 -1.28 -16.47
C SER A 107 -3.66 -0.59 -16.48
N ASP A 108 -3.96 0.19 -17.50
CA ASP A 108 -5.24 0.87 -17.65
C ASP A 108 -6.38 -0.14 -17.93
N ILE A 109 -6.16 -1.10 -18.83
CA ILE A 109 -7.09 -2.22 -19.05
C ILE A 109 -7.34 -2.99 -17.75
N ALA A 110 -6.27 -3.30 -16.99
CA ALA A 110 -6.40 -3.99 -15.71
C ALA A 110 -7.30 -3.23 -14.74
N ARG A 111 -7.15 -1.91 -14.66
CA ARG A 111 -7.97 -1.03 -13.83
C ARG A 111 -9.44 -1.03 -14.29
N GLU A 112 -9.69 -0.94 -15.60
CA GLU A 112 -11.04 -0.95 -16.14
C GLU A 112 -11.82 -2.22 -15.80
N ILE A 113 -11.18 -3.39 -15.92
CA ILE A 113 -11.85 -4.68 -15.71
C ILE A 113 -11.89 -5.16 -14.27
N THR A 114 -11.02 -4.61 -13.39
CA THR A 114 -10.88 -5.07 -11.98
C THR A 114 -11.14 -4.00 -10.95
N ALA A 115 -11.20 -2.73 -11.34
CA ALA A 115 -11.17 -1.57 -10.43
C ALA A 115 -9.92 -1.52 -9.51
N ILE A 116 -8.81 -2.16 -9.92
CA ILE A 116 -7.52 -2.21 -9.22
C ILE A 116 -6.48 -1.54 -10.10
N GLU A 117 -5.82 -0.52 -9.59
CA GLU A 117 -4.73 0.18 -10.28
C GLU A 117 -3.37 -0.22 -9.71
N ILE A 118 -2.53 -0.86 -10.53
CA ILE A 118 -1.15 -1.16 -10.20
C ILE A 118 -0.26 -0.52 -11.28
N HIS A 119 0.59 0.43 -10.87
CA HIS A 119 1.54 1.02 -11.81
C HIS A 119 2.58 -0.02 -12.22
N PRO A 120 2.89 -0.17 -13.52
CA PRO A 120 3.82 -1.20 -14.00
C PRO A 120 5.26 -1.03 -13.48
N GLY A 121 5.64 0.15 -13.01
CA GLY A 121 6.92 0.41 -12.36
C GLY A 121 7.03 -0.05 -10.91
N ALA A 122 5.94 -0.44 -10.27
CA ALA A 122 5.97 -0.98 -8.90
C ALA A 122 6.77 -2.30 -8.86
N GLU A 123 7.46 -2.56 -7.74
CA GLU A 123 8.17 -3.83 -7.50
C GLU A 123 7.36 -4.67 -6.51
N ILE A 124 6.91 -5.85 -6.90
CA ILE A 124 6.06 -6.71 -6.06
C ILE A 124 6.66 -8.12 -5.99
N GLY A 125 6.88 -8.60 -4.78
CA GLY A 125 7.39 -9.94 -4.47
C GLY A 125 6.42 -11.07 -4.80
N SER A 126 6.65 -12.26 -4.22
CA SER A 126 5.82 -13.46 -4.37
C SER A 126 4.71 -13.53 -3.34
N ASP A 127 3.75 -14.46 -3.55
CA ASP A 127 2.66 -14.74 -2.62
C ASP A 127 1.79 -13.50 -2.32
N PHE A 128 1.69 -12.62 -3.31
CA PHE A 128 0.93 -11.39 -3.23
C PHE A 128 -0.56 -11.66 -3.45
N PHE A 129 -1.38 -11.24 -2.51
CA PHE A 129 -2.82 -11.45 -2.55
C PHE A 129 -3.59 -10.13 -2.38
N ILE A 130 -4.44 -9.81 -3.35
CA ILE A 130 -5.41 -8.72 -3.25
C ILE A 130 -6.79 -9.34 -3.07
N ASP A 131 -7.36 -9.18 -1.89
CA ASP A 131 -8.71 -9.65 -1.57
C ASP A 131 -9.74 -8.58 -1.90
N HIS A 132 -10.81 -8.95 -2.61
CA HIS A 132 -11.83 -8.07 -3.19
C HIS A 132 -11.26 -7.05 -4.18
N GLY A 133 -10.39 -6.18 -3.75
CA GLY A 133 -9.51 -5.32 -4.52
C GLY A 133 -10.09 -4.00 -5.03
N ALA A 134 -11.41 -3.81 -5.11
CA ALA A 134 -11.98 -2.58 -5.66
C ALA A 134 -11.39 -1.33 -4.98
N GLY A 135 -10.89 -0.38 -5.79
CA GLY A 135 -10.29 0.86 -5.32
C GLY A 135 -8.87 0.74 -4.75
N VAL A 136 -8.20 -0.40 -4.92
CA VAL A 136 -6.76 -0.52 -4.63
C VAL A 136 -5.96 0.30 -5.63
N VAL A 137 -5.00 1.08 -5.11
CA VAL A 137 -4.05 1.87 -5.92
C VAL A 137 -2.63 1.62 -5.44
N ILE A 138 -1.76 1.13 -6.32
CA ILE A 138 -0.33 0.91 -6.07
C ILE A 138 0.47 1.79 -7.02
N GLY A 139 1.17 2.80 -6.46
CA GLY A 139 1.88 3.80 -7.23
C GLY A 139 3.24 3.33 -7.77
N GLU A 140 3.80 4.10 -8.70
CA GLU A 140 4.96 3.79 -9.54
C GLU A 140 6.20 3.28 -8.78
N THR A 141 6.57 3.93 -7.69
CA THR A 141 7.80 3.61 -6.93
C THR A 141 7.49 2.83 -5.65
N ALA A 142 6.31 2.20 -5.57
CA ALA A 142 6.00 1.29 -4.47
C ALA A 142 6.85 0.02 -4.57
N GLU A 143 7.31 -0.43 -3.42
CA GLU A 143 8.03 -1.70 -3.26
C GLU A 143 7.25 -2.56 -2.27
N ILE A 144 6.95 -3.80 -2.63
CA ILE A 144 6.16 -4.72 -1.83
C ILE A 144 6.93 -6.04 -1.72
N GLY A 145 7.18 -6.48 -0.50
CA GLY A 145 7.86 -7.74 -0.21
C GLY A 145 7.01 -8.97 -0.52
N ASN A 146 7.38 -10.09 0.07
CA ASN A 146 6.71 -11.37 -0.13
C ASN A 146 5.59 -11.55 0.89
N ASN A 147 4.61 -12.39 0.53
CA ASN A 147 3.51 -12.79 1.42
C ASN A 147 2.69 -11.60 1.94
N VAL A 148 2.43 -10.62 1.09
CA VAL A 148 1.64 -9.44 1.45
C VAL A 148 0.20 -9.63 1.03
N THR A 149 -0.73 -9.28 1.94
CA THR A 149 -2.17 -9.28 1.69
C THR A 149 -2.72 -7.86 1.74
N ILE A 150 -3.47 -7.48 0.72
CA ILE A 150 -4.09 -6.16 0.57
C ILE A 150 -5.59 -6.32 0.38
N TYR A 151 -6.37 -5.56 1.13
CA TYR A 151 -7.83 -5.51 0.99
C TYR A 151 -8.30 -4.34 0.11
N SER A 152 -9.59 -4.33 -0.21
CA SER A 152 -10.22 -3.27 -1.02
C SER A 152 -9.91 -1.85 -0.49
N GLY A 153 -9.78 -0.88 -1.41
CA GLY A 153 -9.58 0.52 -1.08
C GLY A 153 -8.22 0.89 -0.49
N VAL A 154 -7.26 -0.04 -0.44
CA VAL A 154 -5.90 0.25 0.01
C VAL A 154 -5.19 1.14 -1.01
N VAL A 155 -4.50 2.17 -0.52
CA VAL A 155 -3.72 3.08 -1.36
C VAL A 155 -2.27 3.13 -0.88
N LEU A 156 -1.35 2.77 -1.76
CA LEU A 156 0.09 3.00 -1.62
C LEU A 156 0.46 4.23 -2.44
N GLY A 157 0.26 5.41 -1.83
CA GLY A 157 0.29 6.70 -2.52
C GLY A 157 1.59 7.48 -2.32
N GLY A 158 1.89 8.33 -3.31
CA GLY A 158 2.99 9.29 -3.21
C GLY A 158 2.55 10.61 -2.57
N THR A 159 3.50 11.33 -1.97
CA THR A 159 3.28 12.66 -1.38
C THR A 159 4.12 13.76 -2.05
N SER A 160 4.77 13.45 -3.17
CA SER A 160 5.62 14.39 -3.91
C SER A 160 5.29 14.39 -5.40
N THR A 161 5.41 15.55 -6.02
CA THR A 161 5.33 15.74 -7.48
C THR A 161 6.68 15.52 -8.18
N ASN A 162 7.77 15.38 -7.42
CA ASN A 162 9.10 15.14 -7.97
C ASN A 162 9.23 13.67 -8.41
N LYS A 163 10.00 13.45 -9.47
CA LYS A 163 10.40 12.11 -9.91
C LYS A 163 11.26 11.43 -8.83
N GLY A 164 11.27 10.11 -8.81
CA GLY A 164 12.03 9.30 -7.85
C GLY A 164 11.15 8.65 -6.80
N LYS A 165 11.76 8.10 -5.73
CA LYS A 165 11.08 7.40 -4.66
C LYS A 165 10.11 8.33 -3.92
N ARG A 166 8.81 8.07 -4.06
CA ARG A 166 7.72 8.84 -3.48
C ARG A 166 6.57 8.00 -2.93
N HIS A 167 6.62 6.68 -3.17
CA HIS A 167 5.65 5.70 -2.68
C HIS A 167 6.27 4.80 -1.62
N PRO A 168 5.48 4.14 -0.78
CA PRO A 168 5.99 3.35 0.34
C PRO A 168 6.75 2.09 -0.08
N THR A 169 7.58 1.63 0.85
CA THR A 169 8.20 0.30 0.84
C THR A 169 7.53 -0.55 1.91
N ILE A 170 6.94 -1.67 1.50
CA ILE A 170 6.23 -2.63 2.35
C ILE A 170 7.10 -3.87 2.52
N GLY A 171 7.36 -4.29 3.75
CA GLY A 171 8.12 -5.49 4.06
C GLY A 171 7.37 -6.78 3.76
N ASN A 172 7.89 -7.90 4.28
CA ASN A 172 7.29 -9.22 4.12
C ASN A 172 6.21 -9.47 5.19
N ASP A 173 5.29 -10.40 4.91
CA ASP A 173 4.27 -10.86 5.87
C ASP A 173 3.38 -9.71 6.37
N VAL A 174 3.08 -8.73 5.51
CA VAL A 174 2.28 -7.54 5.86
C VAL A 174 0.83 -7.73 5.44
N VAL A 175 -0.09 -7.26 6.31
CA VAL A 175 -1.52 -7.19 6.02
C VAL A 175 -1.97 -5.73 6.06
N LEU A 176 -2.55 -5.25 4.96
CA LEU A 176 -3.15 -3.92 4.84
C LEU A 176 -4.66 -4.05 4.80
N GLY A 177 -5.32 -3.65 5.89
CA GLY A 177 -6.78 -3.74 6.04
C GLY A 177 -7.54 -2.84 5.07
N THR A 178 -8.82 -3.12 4.88
CA THR A 178 -9.71 -2.40 3.95
C THR A 178 -9.61 -0.88 4.14
N GLY A 179 -9.43 -0.16 3.04
CA GLY A 179 -9.36 1.30 3.04
C GLY A 179 -8.10 1.90 3.65
N ALA A 180 -7.13 1.10 4.09
CA ALA A 180 -5.88 1.63 4.64
C ALA A 180 -5.10 2.44 3.59
N LYS A 181 -4.50 3.54 4.00
CA LYS A 181 -3.69 4.41 3.14
C LYS A 181 -2.30 4.55 3.72
N VAL A 182 -1.30 4.18 2.92
CA VAL A 182 0.12 4.32 3.27
C VAL A 182 0.70 5.35 2.30
N LEU A 183 1.13 6.49 2.83
CA LEU A 183 1.42 7.66 2.01
C LEU A 183 2.85 8.16 2.21
N GLY A 184 3.53 8.39 1.08
CA GLY A 184 4.91 8.88 1.05
C GLY A 184 5.97 7.79 0.97
N PRO A 185 7.26 8.16 0.88
CA PRO A 185 8.38 7.23 0.76
C PRO A 185 8.75 6.60 2.10
N ILE A 186 7.74 6.20 2.88
CA ILE A 186 7.89 5.59 4.20
C ILE A 186 8.11 4.08 4.10
N LYS A 187 8.64 3.51 5.17
CA LYS A 187 8.91 2.08 5.29
C LYS A 187 7.98 1.41 6.30
N ILE A 188 7.28 0.40 5.84
CA ILE A 188 6.53 -0.53 6.70
C ILE A 188 7.37 -1.79 6.84
N GLY A 189 7.72 -2.15 8.07
CA GLY A 189 8.55 -3.31 8.37
C GLY A 189 7.88 -4.65 8.09
N ASN A 190 8.56 -5.73 8.46
CA ASN A 190 8.03 -7.09 8.29
C ASN A 190 7.02 -7.43 9.39
N ASN A 191 6.09 -8.35 9.07
CA ASN A 191 5.08 -8.82 10.03
C ASN A 191 4.29 -7.67 10.65
N VAL A 192 3.87 -6.70 9.82
CA VAL A 192 3.08 -5.54 10.23
C VAL A 192 1.64 -5.72 9.81
N ARG A 193 0.72 -5.28 10.67
CA ARG A 193 -0.70 -5.15 10.35
C ARG A 193 -1.14 -3.69 10.41
N VAL A 194 -1.76 -3.26 9.34
CA VAL A 194 -2.41 -1.95 9.27
C VAL A 194 -3.92 -2.16 9.33
N GLY A 195 -4.54 -1.61 10.33
CA GLY A 195 -5.99 -1.71 10.53
C GLY A 195 -6.80 -1.04 9.43
N ALA A 196 -8.05 -1.45 9.29
CA ALA A 196 -8.96 -0.87 8.30
C ALA A 196 -9.08 0.66 8.46
N ASN A 197 -9.15 1.37 7.33
CA ASN A 197 -9.26 2.83 7.25
C ASN A 197 -8.15 3.63 7.96
N SER A 198 -7.03 3.00 8.30
CA SER A 198 -5.88 3.70 8.90
C SER A 198 -5.12 4.51 7.84
N VAL A 199 -4.55 5.65 8.26
CA VAL A 199 -3.71 6.50 7.40
C VAL A 199 -2.30 6.55 7.97
N VAL A 200 -1.36 5.85 7.34
CA VAL A 200 0.03 5.75 7.79
C VAL A 200 0.90 6.70 6.99
N VAL A 201 1.58 7.60 7.70
CA VAL A 201 2.42 8.65 7.12
C VAL A 201 3.83 8.68 7.72
N ASN A 202 4.15 7.73 8.59
CA ASN A 202 5.45 7.57 9.22
C ASN A 202 5.90 6.11 9.12
N ASP A 203 7.22 5.90 9.26
CA ASP A 203 7.80 4.56 9.28
C ASP A 203 7.21 3.70 10.40
N VAL A 204 7.03 2.42 10.10
CA VAL A 204 6.51 1.42 11.03
C VAL A 204 7.54 0.30 11.18
N PRO A 205 8.03 0.04 12.39
CA PRO A 205 8.99 -1.04 12.62
C PRO A 205 8.33 -2.42 12.50
N ASP A 206 9.17 -3.45 12.39
CA ASP A 206 8.74 -4.84 12.34
C ASP A 206 7.85 -5.23 13.52
N ASN A 207 7.01 -6.25 13.33
CA ASN A 207 6.13 -6.85 14.35
C ASN A 207 5.20 -5.83 15.02
N SER A 208 4.65 -4.91 14.26
CA SER A 208 3.81 -3.83 14.77
C SER A 208 2.38 -3.92 14.24
N VAL A 209 1.46 -3.42 15.06
CA VAL A 209 0.07 -3.17 14.66
C VAL A 209 -0.17 -1.67 14.65
N VAL A 210 -0.70 -1.15 13.53
CA VAL A 210 -0.97 0.29 13.34
C VAL A 210 -2.44 0.50 13.07
N VAL A 211 -3.06 1.45 13.78
CA VAL A 211 -4.47 1.82 13.58
C VAL A 211 -4.69 3.32 13.71
N GLY A 212 -5.74 3.81 13.08
CA GLY A 212 -6.26 5.17 13.25
C GLY A 212 -5.79 6.17 12.18
N VAL A 213 -6.25 7.42 12.33
CA VAL A 213 -5.96 8.56 11.46
C VAL A 213 -5.54 9.76 12.31
N PRO A 214 -4.25 10.16 12.31
CA PRO A 214 -3.11 9.44 11.72
C PRO A 214 -2.83 8.11 12.42
N GLY A 215 -2.24 7.15 11.68
CA GLY A 215 -1.92 5.82 12.17
C GLY A 215 -0.95 5.83 13.34
N ARG A 216 -1.29 5.11 14.41
CA ARG A 216 -0.47 4.96 15.62
C ARG A 216 -0.17 3.50 15.89
N ILE A 217 1.03 3.20 16.34
CA ILE A 217 1.43 1.86 16.74
C ILE A 217 0.75 1.54 18.08
N VAL A 218 -0.13 0.53 18.09
CA VAL A 218 -0.90 0.11 19.29
C VAL A 218 -0.39 -1.17 19.93
N SER A 219 0.38 -1.97 19.19
CA SER A 219 1.03 -3.18 19.71
C SER A 219 2.43 -3.31 19.13
N ARG A 220 3.36 -3.75 19.98
CA ARG A 220 4.77 -3.93 19.68
C ARG A 220 5.28 -5.11 20.50
N LYS A 221 4.79 -6.32 20.26
CA LYS A 221 5.29 -7.51 20.95
C LYS A 221 5.89 -8.47 19.95
N GLY A 222 7.13 -8.90 20.25
CA GLY A 222 7.89 -9.88 19.50
C GLY A 222 7.35 -11.32 19.59
N GLU A 223 6.08 -11.50 19.83
CA GLU A 223 5.42 -12.79 19.64
C GLU A 223 5.22 -12.97 18.13
N LYS A 224 5.94 -13.96 17.60
CA LYS A 224 5.76 -14.45 16.25
C LYS A 224 4.29 -14.80 16.09
N ILE A 225 3.56 -14.04 15.27
CA ILE A 225 2.19 -14.38 14.92
C ILE A 225 2.31 -15.60 14.00
N GLU A 226 2.17 -16.79 14.55
CA GLU A 226 2.35 -18.07 13.85
C GLU A 226 1.30 -18.32 12.76
N LYS A 227 0.25 -17.53 12.70
CA LYS A 227 -0.77 -17.55 11.64
C LYS A 227 -1.07 -16.13 11.20
N ILE A 228 -1.26 -15.94 9.90
CA ILE A 228 -1.82 -14.72 9.35
C ILE A 228 -3.22 -14.55 9.98
N ASP A 229 -3.31 -13.65 10.95
CA ASP A 229 -4.58 -13.32 11.57
C ASP A 229 -5.21 -12.20 10.77
N LEU A 230 -6.26 -12.50 10.06
CA LEU A 230 -6.98 -11.56 9.20
C LEU A 230 -7.96 -10.65 9.98
N ARG A 231 -8.00 -10.74 11.32
CA ARG A 231 -8.89 -9.94 12.18
C ARG A 231 -8.46 -8.47 12.23
N HIS A 232 -8.51 -7.79 11.10
CA HIS A 232 -8.23 -6.36 10.98
C HIS A 232 -9.36 -5.46 11.51
N GLY A 233 -10.52 -6.03 11.88
CA GLY A 233 -11.64 -5.33 12.51
C GLY A 233 -11.59 -5.32 14.04
N ASP A 234 -10.84 -6.23 14.69
CA ASP A 234 -10.77 -6.37 16.14
C ASP A 234 -9.54 -5.70 16.76
N LEU A 235 -9.05 -4.63 16.12
CA LEU A 235 -7.88 -3.91 16.60
C LEU A 235 -8.26 -2.90 17.69
N PRO A 236 -7.40 -2.70 18.72
CA PRO A 236 -7.71 -1.75 19.79
C PRO A 236 -7.82 -0.32 19.26
N ASP A 237 -8.85 0.40 19.68
CA ASP A 237 -9.06 1.79 19.33
C ASP A 237 -8.11 2.70 20.14
N PRO A 238 -7.13 3.39 19.51
CA PRO A 238 -6.18 4.24 20.21
C PRO A 238 -6.85 5.43 20.91
N LEU A 239 -7.98 5.91 20.39
CA LEU A 239 -8.72 7.00 20.98
C LEU A 239 -9.42 6.56 22.26
N ALA A 240 -10.06 5.38 22.24
CA ALA A 240 -10.70 4.80 23.43
C ALA A 240 -9.68 4.55 24.55
N ILE A 241 -8.50 3.99 24.24
CA ILE A 241 -7.40 3.77 25.20
C ILE A 241 -6.93 5.10 25.80
N THR A 242 -6.76 6.13 24.95
CA THR A 242 -6.33 7.46 25.41
C THR A 242 -7.36 8.10 26.30
N LEU A 243 -8.64 8.04 25.94
CA LEU A 243 -9.76 8.57 26.74
C LEU A 243 -9.87 7.84 28.09
N GLU A 244 -9.76 6.54 28.13
CA GLU A 244 -9.75 5.77 29.36
C GLU A 244 -8.59 6.15 30.29
N THR A 245 -7.40 6.35 29.73
CA THR A 245 -6.22 6.81 30.48
C THR A 245 -6.42 8.23 31.02
N LEU A 246 -6.99 9.14 30.24
CA LEU A 246 -7.31 10.48 30.69
C LEU A 246 -8.38 10.45 31.79
N ASN A 247 -9.44 9.68 31.66
CA ASN A 247 -10.46 9.53 32.69
C ASN A 247 -9.88 8.99 34.00
N LYS A 248 -8.96 8.02 33.95
CA LYS A 248 -8.26 7.53 35.16
C LYS A 248 -7.43 8.65 35.82
N ARG A 249 -6.74 9.47 35.05
CA ARG A 249 -6.00 10.62 35.57
C ARG A 249 -6.87 11.70 36.17
N ILE A 250 -7.99 12.01 35.52
CA ILE A 250 -8.98 12.99 36.03
C ILE A 250 -9.52 12.51 37.39
N LYS A 251 -9.95 11.26 37.52
CA LYS A 251 -10.43 10.69 38.79
C LYS A 251 -9.38 10.79 39.90
N LEU A 252 -8.11 10.47 39.59
CA LEU A 252 -7.02 10.61 40.56
C LEU A 252 -6.77 12.07 41.00
N LEU A 253 -6.97 13.03 40.13
CA LEU A 253 -6.85 14.45 40.46
C LEU A 253 -8.05 14.92 41.28
N GLU A 254 -9.26 14.50 40.94
CA GLU A 254 -10.49 14.78 41.71
C GLU A 254 -10.36 14.25 43.14
N ASP A 255 -9.93 12.99 43.33
CA ASP A 255 -9.70 12.39 44.64
C ASP A 255 -8.64 13.14 45.46
N LYS A 256 -7.57 13.64 44.82
CA LYS A 256 -6.56 14.46 45.51
C LYS A 256 -7.11 15.81 45.97
N ILE A 257 -7.88 16.49 45.10
CA ILE A 257 -8.50 17.79 45.41
C ILE A 257 -9.51 17.63 46.55
N LEU A 258 -10.33 16.59 46.55
CA LEU A 258 -11.27 16.29 47.63
C LEU A 258 -10.55 16.09 48.98
N LYS A 259 -9.53 15.23 49.00
CA LYS A 259 -8.74 15.00 50.21
C LYS A 259 -8.03 16.27 50.72
N GLU A 260 -7.55 17.11 49.82
CA GLU A 260 -6.91 18.37 50.19
C GLU A 260 -7.93 19.38 50.72
N SER A 261 -9.16 19.40 50.16
CA SER A 261 -10.27 20.24 50.64
C SER A 261 -10.76 19.81 52.02
N GLU A 262 -10.85 18.51 52.28
CA GLU A 262 -11.18 17.95 53.59
C GLU A 262 -10.13 18.28 54.63
N ARG A 263 -8.83 18.08 54.35
CA ARG A 263 -7.73 18.49 55.23
C ARG A 263 -7.77 20.01 55.55
N ARG A 264 -8.07 20.86 54.61
CA ARG A 264 -8.22 22.30 54.85
C ARG A 264 -9.41 22.64 55.77
N LYS A 265 -10.54 21.92 55.63
CA LYS A 265 -11.69 22.07 56.51
C LYS A 265 -11.35 21.64 57.95
N GLU A 266 -10.71 20.47 58.10
CA GLU A 266 -10.25 19.97 59.41
C GLU A 266 -9.24 20.96 60.07
N SER A 267 -8.29 21.52 59.31
CA SER A 267 -7.33 22.51 59.85
C SER A 267 -8.02 23.83 60.24
N PHE A 268 -9.14 24.22 59.58
CA PHE A 268 -9.88 25.40 59.92
C PHE A 268 -10.79 25.23 61.16
N GLU A 269 -11.33 24.01 61.38
CA GLU A 269 -12.11 23.69 62.59
C GLU A 269 -11.23 23.59 63.82
N ILE A 270 -9.99 23.14 63.73
CA ILE A 270 -9.04 23.09 64.85
C ILE A 270 -8.60 24.46 65.28
N ASP A 271 -8.46 25.46 64.38
CA ASP A 271 -8.03 26.83 64.69
C ASP A 271 -9.15 27.68 65.37
N TYR A 272 -10.42 27.32 65.24
CA TYR A 272 -11.56 27.96 65.91
C TYR A 272 -11.87 27.35 67.30
N GLY A 273 -11.36 26.11 67.55
CA GLY A 273 -11.60 25.43 68.87
C GLY A 273 -10.68 25.92 70.01
N GLU A 274 -9.53 26.50 69.73
CA GLU A 274 -8.56 26.97 70.75
C GLU A 274 -8.80 28.38 71.28
N TYR A 275 -9.73 29.19 70.67
CA TYR A 275 -9.99 30.58 71.08
C TYR A 275 -11.36 30.82 71.72
N GLY A 276 -12.02 29.73 72.16
CA GLY A 276 -13.44 29.77 72.67
C GLY A 276 -13.61 29.62 74.16
N GLU A 277 -12.56 29.60 75.03
CA GLU A 277 -12.74 29.64 76.49
C GLU A 277 -11.83 30.69 77.10
N GLY A 278 -12.42 31.87 77.31
CA GLY A 278 -11.77 32.92 78.09
C GLY A 278 -12.43 34.29 77.98
N ILE A 279 -13.63 34.44 78.52
CA ILE A 279 -14.08 35.58 79.38
C ILE A 279 -15.34 35.13 80.11
#